data_f559b68d4bf2ab566ca1e411d326503a
#
_entry.id   f559b68d4bf2ab566ca1e411d326503a
#
_cell.length_a   1.000
_cell.length_b   1.000
_cell.length_c   1.000
_cell.angle_alpha   90.00
_cell.angle_beta   90.00
_cell.angle_gamma   90.00
#
_symmetry.space_group_name_H-M   'P 1'
#
loop_
_entity.id
_entity.type
_entity.pdbx_description
1 polymer ?
#
loop_
_entity_poly.entity_id
_entity_poly.type
_entity_poly.pdbx_seq_one_letter_code
_entity_poly.pdbx_strand_id
1 'polypeptide(L)'
;DLIINCNQDNPISKKYFIKRINKDYKNLAYTTILEHEKLNNDSAIQVLTDGGPIAFLPISNTKTSVVFSIDIKNKNFNNNEILDLIKKHNPKFKIKKILGLSNFKLNSSNLRNYYHKNILAFGDLLHRVHPLAGQGFNMIIRDIRDLSKIIQDKIELGIQLDSIILEEFERKTKNSNFIFSNGVDFIYELFNFDKKTKNQNLSKILKIFGKNKKLMNSIIKYADSGLNT
;
A
#
# COMPACT_ATOMS: atom_id res chain seq x y z
N ASP A 1 10.09 7.04 29.28
CA ASP A 1 9.07 6.24 28.60
C ASP A 1 8.97 6.66 27.15
N LEU A 2 8.81 5.71 26.24
CA LEU A 2 8.55 5.92 24.81
C LEU A 2 7.05 5.81 24.51
N ILE A 3 6.57 6.67 23.60
CA ILE A 3 5.18 6.67 23.14
C ILE A 3 5.17 6.38 21.64
N ILE A 4 4.43 5.34 21.22
CA ILE A 4 4.21 5.04 19.81
C ILE A 4 2.80 5.53 19.42
N ASN A 5 2.74 6.50 18.52
CA ASN A 5 1.51 7.10 18.05
C ASN A 5 1.21 6.66 16.61
N CYS A 6 0.14 5.90 16.42
CA CYS A 6 -0.31 5.41 15.11
C CYS A 6 -1.53 6.16 14.56
N ASN A 7 -2.14 7.05 15.36
CA ASN A 7 -3.40 7.70 14.99
C ASN A 7 -3.14 9.08 14.37
N GLN A 8 -3.65 9.32 13.16
CA GLN A 8 -3.52 10.60 12.44
C GLN A 8 -4.38 11.73 13.02
N ASP A 9 -5.50 11.42 13.63
CA ASP A 9 -6.54 12.41 13.95
C ASP A 9 -6.48 12.90 15.39
N ASN A 10 -5.60 12.34 16.21
CA ASN A 10 -5.46 12.74 17.60
C ASN A 10 -4.74 14.11 17.75
N PRO A 11 -4.86 14.78 18.90
CA PRO A 11 -4.22 16.08 19.14
C PRO A 11 -2.68 16.06 19.01
N ILE A 12 -2.04 14.95 19.38
CA ILE A 12 -0.58 14.77 19.28
C ILE A 12 -0.14 14.86 17.82
N SER A 13 -0.81 14.13 16.92
CA SER A 13 -0.51 14.12 15.50
C SER A 13 -0.72 15.49 14.87
N LYS A 14 -1.81 16.16 15.21
CA LYS A 14 -2.16 17.50 14.72
C LYS A 14 -1.19 18.58 15.20
N LYS A 15 -0.52 18.37 16.33
CA LYS A 15 0.44 19.33 16.90
C LYS A 15 1.86 19.08 16.42
N TYR A 16 2.31 17.84 16.37
CA TYR A 16 3.74 17.51 16.19
C TYR A 16 4.08 16.87 14.85
N PHE A 17 3.12 16.22 14.18
CA PHE A 17 3.35 15.45 12.96
C PHE A 17 2.65 16.05 11.74
N ILE A 18 2.84 17.37 11.54
CA ILE A 18 2.18 18.13 10.45
C ILE A 18 3.03 18.23 9.18
N LYS A 19 4.37 18.13 9.29
CA LYS A 19 5.27 18.28 8.13
C LYS A 19 5.29 16.99 7.32
N ARG A 20 4.48 16.95 6.23
CA ARG A 20 4.29 15.78 5.38
C ARG A 20 4.51 16.10 3.91
N ILE A 21 4.94 15.10 3.16
CA ILE A 21 4.88 15.10 1.71
C ILE A 21 3.60 14.35 1.33
N ASN A 22 2.62 15.08 0.79
CA ASN A 22 1.33 14.52 0.40
C ASN A 22 1.20 14.49 -1.12
N LYS A 23 0.59 13.43 -1.65
CA LYS A 23 0.20 13.31 -3.06
C LYS A 23 -1.24 12.81 -3.15
N ASP A 24 -2.10 13.58 -3.81
CA ASP A 24 -3.47 13.19 -4.14
C ASP A 24 -3.49 12.55 -5.53
N TYR A 25 -3.85 11.30 -5.62
CA TYR A 25 -3.91 10.56 -6.89
C TYR A 25 -5.13 10.90 -7.73
N LYS A 26 -6.10 11.64 -7.16
CA LYS A 26 -7.41 11.88 -7.78
C LYS A 26 -8.16 10.58 -8.11
N ASN A 27 -7.97 9.58 -7.25
CA ASN A 27 -8.60 8.27 -7.37
C ASN A 27 -9.46 7.97 -6.15
N LEU A 28 -10.54 7.19 -6.39
CA LEU A 28 -11.29 6.53 -5.33
C LEU A 28 -11.00 5.03 -5.34
N ALA A 29 -10.79 4.46 -4.17
CA ALA A 29 -10.83 3.02 -3.99
C ALA A 29 -12.24 2.61 -3.54
N TYR A 30 -12.85 1.72 -4.29
CA TYR A 30 -14.09 1.05 -3.93
C TYR A 30 -13.78 -0.32 -3.37
N THR A 31 -14.40 -0.66 -2.23
CA THR A 31 -14.20 -1.96 -1.58
C THR A 31 -15.52 -2.66 -1.36
N THR A 32 -15.53 -3.96 -1.59
CA THR A 32 -16.69 -4.84 -1.35
C THR A 32 -16.22 -6.27 -1.09
N ILE A 33 -17.13 -7.13 -0.64
CA ILE A 33 -16.89 -8.56 -0.50
C ILE A 33 -17.85 -9.31 -1.43
N LEU A 34 -17.29 -10.19 -2.24
CA LEU A 34 -18.05 -11.13 -3.06
C LEU A 34 -18.24 -12.43 -2.28
N GLU A 35 -19.49 -12.88 -2.13
CA GLU A 35 -19.83 -14.25 -1.80
C GLU A 35 -20.04 -15.02 -3.10
N HIS A 36 -19.36 -16.13 -3.27
CA HIS A 36 -19.35 -16.92 -4.49
C HIS A 36 -19.46 -18.43 -4.22
N GLU A 37 -19.62 -19.23 -5.25
CA GLU A 37 -19.56 -20.69 -5.14
C GLU A 37 -18.19 -21.11 -4.58
N LYS A 38 -18.18 -22.24 -3.88
CA LYS A 38 -16.96 -22.79 -3.29
C LYS A 38 -15.95 -23.13 -4.39
N LEU A 39 -14.74 -22.60 -4.24
CA LEU A 39 -13.60 -22.88 -5.11
C LEU A 39 -12.30 -22.82 -4.31
N ASN A 40 -11.19 -23.33 -4.87
CA ASN A 40 -9.88 -23.10 -4.28
C ASN A 40 -9.50 -21.62 -4.49
N ASN A 41 -9.49 -20.86 -3.38
CA ASN A 41 -9.29 -19.41 -3.36
C ASN A 41 -8.09 -19.06 -2.48
N ASP A 42 -6.89 -19.39 -2.95
CA ASP A 42 -5.61 -19.29 -2.26
C ASP A 42 -4.69 -18.20 -2.83
N SER A 43 -5.10 -17.58 -3.91
CA SER A 43 -4.23 -16.63 -4.64
C SER A 43 -4.92 -15.29 -4.86
N ALA A 44 -4.21 -14.20 -4.57
CA ALA A 44 -4.64 -12.85 -4.92
C ALA A 44 -4.52 -12.64 -6.43
N ILE A 45 -5.54 -12.07 -7.04
CA ILE A 45 -5.58 -11.75 -8.48
C ILE A 45 -5.71 -10.26 -8.64
N GLN A 46 -4.84 -9.64 -9.44
CA GLN A 46 -4.95 -8.25 -9.83
C GLN A 46 -5.16 -8.14 -11.33
N VAL A 47 -6.21 -7.43 -11.71
CA VAL A 47 -6.55 -7.14 -13.11
C VAL A 47 -6.33 -5.65 -13.35
N LEU A 48 -5.57 -5.33 -14.38
CA LEU A 48 -5.37 -3.94 -14.82
C LEU A 48 -6.45 -3.61 -15.83
N THR A 49 -7.31 -2.65 -15.50
CA THR A 49 -8.42 -2.22 -16.35
C THR A 49 -8.20 -0.80 -16.85
N ASP A 50 -8.98 -0.36 -17.84
CA ASP A 50 -8.98 1.03 -18.32
C ASP A 50 -9.39 2.03 -17.23
N GLY A 51 -10.21 1.62 -16.25
CA GLY A 51 -10.59 2.44 -15.11
C GLY A 51 -9.50 2.53 -14.04
N GLY A 52 -8.68 1.50 -13.91
CA GLY A 52 -7.66 1.35 -12.86
C GLY A 52 -7.47 -0.11 -12.45
N PRO A 53 -6.58 -0.38 -11.52
CA PRO A 53 -6.36 -1.73 -11.01
C PRO A 53 -7.54 -2.19 -10.15
N ILE A 54 -7.97 -3.44 -10.38
CA ILE A 54 -8.91 -4.14 -9.51
C ILE A 54 -8.23 -5.38 -8.93
N ALA A 55 -8.25 -5.52 -7.62
CA ALA A 55 -7.67 -6.65 -6.90
C ALA A 55 -8.79 -7.51 -6.31
N PHE A 56 -8.64 -8.82 -6.44
CA PHE A 56 -9.47 -9.85 -5.83
C PHE A 56 -8.62 -10.60 -4.81
N LEU A 57 -8.92 -10.41 -3.54
CA LEU A 57 -8.12 -10.89 -2.41
C LEU A 57 -8.86 -12.01 -1.69
N PRO A 58 -8.28 -13.21 -1.55
CA PRO A 58 -8.95 -14.33 -0.92
C PRO A 58 -9.21 -14.07 0.57
N ILE A 59 -10.46 -14.31 1.02
CA ILE A 59 -10.81 -14.34 2.44
C ILE A 59 -11.05 -15.80 2.85
N SER A 60 -11.78 -16.54 2.02
CA SER A 60 -12.09 -17.96 2.22
C SER A 60 -12.42 -18.63 0.88
N ASN A 61 -12.68 -19.91 0.90
CA ASN A 61 -13.10 -20.65 -0.30
C ASN A 61 -14.46 -20.20 -0.88
N THR A 62 -15.20 -19.33 -0.18
CA THR A 62 -16.50 -18.80 -0.59
C THR A 62 -16.60 -17.28 -0.56
N LYS A 63 -15.53 -16.58 -0.12
CA LYS A 63 -15.51 -15.12 0.02
C LYS A 63 -14.22 -14.52 -0.52
N THR A 64 -14.37 -13.44 -1.27
CA THR A 64 -13.25 -12.67 -1.85
C THR A 64 -13.48 -11.18 -1.59
N SER A 65 -12.49 -10.51 -1.02
CA SER A 65 -12.48 -9.04 -0.94
C SER A 65 -12.09 -8.46 -2.28
N VAL A 66 -12.76 -7.39 -2.69
CA VAL A 66 -12.44 -6.64 -3.91
C VAL A 66 -12.02 -5.24 -3.53
N VAL A 67 -10.91 -4.80 -4.12
CA VAL A 67 -10.44 -3.41 -4.04
C VAL A 67 -10.28 -2.89 -5.46
N PHE A 68 -11.10 -1.91 -5.84
CA PHE A 68 -11.09 -1.32 -7.17
C PHE A 68 -10.69 0.15 -7.10
N SER A 69 -9.51 0.48 -7.59
CA SER A 69 -9.01 1.85 -7.67
C SER A 69 -9.41 2.49 -9.00
N ILE A 70 -10.16 3.59 -8.96
CA ILE A 70 -10.70 4.25 -10.15
C ILE A 70 -10.27 5.71 -10.20
N ASP A 71 -9.79 6.16 -11.37
CA ASP A 71 -9.53 7.57 -11.65
C ASP A 71 -10.86 8.32 -11.82
N ILE A 72 -11.10 9.33 -10.98
CA ILE A 72 -12.32 10.13 -10.97
C ILE A 72 -12.17 11.48 -11.67
N LYS A 73 -11.04 11.75 -12.34
CA LYS A 73 -10.77 13.05 -12.98
C LYS A 73 -11.81 13.41 -14.04
N ASN A 74 -12.33 12.40 -14.75
CA ASN A 74 -13.16 12.61 -15.93
C ASN A 74 -14.57 12.03 -15.82
N LYS A 75 -14.89 11.30 -14.77
CA LYS A 75 -16.20 10.66 -14.61
C LYS A 75 -16.52 10.37 -13.15
N ASN A 76 -17.71 10.76 -12.72
CA ASN A 76 -18.28 10.28 -11.46
C ASN A 76 -19.05 8.98 -11.74
N PHE A 77 -18.73 7.94 -11.01
CA PHE A 77 -19.39 6.65 -11.11
C PHE A 77 -20.44 6.51 -10.00
N ASN A 78 -21.63 6.02 -10.33
CA ASN A 78 -22.59 5.60 -9.33
C ASN A 78 -22.28 4.16 -8.86
N ASN A 79 -22.89 3.75 -7.74
CA ASN A 79 -22.63 2.45 -7.15
C ASN A 79 -22.95 1.27 -8.09
N ASN A 80 -23.99 1.38 -8.90
CA ASN A 80 -24.38 0.30 -9.83
C ASN A 80 -23.34 0.15 -10.94
N GLU A 81 -22.85 1.26 -11.51
CA GLU A 81 -21.78 1.22 -12.51
C GLU A 81 -20.52 0.56 -11.98
N ILE A 82 -20.16 0.84 -10.71
CA ILE A 82 -19.02 0.19 -10.05
C ILE A 82 -19.23 -1.31 -9.91
N LEU A 83 -20.40 -1.73 -9.46
CA LEU A 83 -20.74 -3.15 -9.32
C LEU A 83 -20.71 -3.88 -10.67
N ASP A 84 -21.18 -3.24 -11.75
CA ASP A 84 -21.15 -3.81 -13.08
C ASP A 84 -19.72 -3.91 -13.64
N LEU A 85 -18.87 -2.93 -13.37
CA LEU A 85 -17.44 -3.01 -13.69
C LEU A 85 -16.74 -4.15 -12.92
N ILE A 86 -17.04 -4.33 -11.64
CA ILE A 86 -16.52 -5.45 -10.84
C ILE A 86 -16.95 -6.79 -11.43
N LYS A 87 -18.23 -6.94 -11.82
CA LYS A 87 -18.73 -8.15 -12.46
C LYS A 87 -18.06 -8.39 -13.81
N LYS A 88 -17.90 -7.34 -14.63
CA LYS A 88 -17.27 -7.41 -15.96
C LYS A 88 -15.83 -7.89 -15.89
N HIS A 89 -15.07 -7.43 -14.89
CA HIS A 89 -13.66 -7.77 -14.72
C HIS A 89 -13.41 -8.93 -13.76
N ASN A 90 -14.46 -9.60 -13.33
CA ASN A 90 -14.39 -10.78 -12.46
C ASN A 90 -13.66 -11.94 -13.20
N PRO A 91 -12.53 -12.44 -12.64
CA PRO A 91 -11.70 -13.41 -13.37
C PRO A 91 -12.26 -14.83 -13.36
N LYS A 92 -12.92 -15.25 -12.29
CA LYS A 92 -13.31 -16.67 -12.10
C LYS A 92 -14.46 -16.94 -11.13
N PHE A 93 -14.96 -15.91 -10.41
CA PHE A 93 -15.90 -16.14 -9.31
C PHE A 93 -17.35 -16.22 -9.80
N LYS A 94 -18.06 -17.31 -9.49
CA LYS A 94 -19.52 -17.41 -9.66
C LYS A 94 -20.20 -16.72 -8.49
N ILE A 95 -20.48 -15.41 -8.66
CA ILE A 95 -20.96 -14.51 -7.61
C ILE A 95 -22.39 -14.89 -7.22
N LYS A 96 -22.63 -15.12 -5.92
CA LYS A 96 -23.96 -15.32 -5.32
C LYS A 96 -24.49 -14.02 -4.73
N LYS A 97 -23.62 -13.25 -4.06
CA LYS A 97 -24.00 -12.00 -3.39
C LYS A 97 -22.81 -11.04 -3.36
N ILE A 98 -23.10 -9.74 -3.40
CA ILE A 98 -22.13 -8.67 -3.18
C ILE A 98 -22.52 -7.96 -1.89
N LEU A 99 -21.58 -7.89 -0.93
CA LEU A 99 -21.83 -7.38 0.42
C LEU A 99 -21.30 -5.96 0.55
N GLY A 100 -22.23 -5.00 0.63
CA GLY A 100 -21.89 -3.60 0.84
C GLY A 100 -20.92 -3.06 -0.22
N LEU A 101 -20.92 -1.77 -0.43
CA LEU A 101 -19.93 -1.06 -1.23
C LEU A 101 -19.52 0.19 -0.47
N SER A 102 -18.24 0.30 -0.16
CA SER A 102 -17.66 1.46 0.48
C SER A 102 -16.60 2.08 -0.41
N ASN A 103 -16.32 3.37 -0.23
CA ASN A 103 -15.24 4.02 -0.96
C ASN A 103 -14.44 4.97 -0.07
N PHE A 104 -13.19 5.23 -0.46
CA PHE A 104 -12.32 6.21 0.16
C PHE A 104 -11.36 6.82 -0.86
N LYS A 105 -10.92 8.05 -0.59
CA LYS A 105 -9.94 8.74 -1.43
C LYS A 105 -8.56 8.13 -1.28
N LEU A 106 -7.86 7.99 -2.41
CA LEU A 106 -6.48 7.53 -2.43
C LEU A 106 -5.53 8.71 -2.40
N ASN A 107 -4.70 8.73 -1.37
CA ASN A 107 -3.61 9.68 -1.23
C ASN A 107 -2.37 8.97 -0.65
N SER A 108 -1.19 9.43 -0.99
CA SER A 108 0.01 9.09 -0.24
C SER A 108 0.38 10.21 0.71
N SER A 109 1.03 9.84 1.80
CA SER A 109 1.49 10.76 2.82
C SER A 109 2.73 10.18 3.49
N ASN A 110 3.82 10.94 3.51
CA ASN A 110 5.05 10.57 4.19
C ASN A 110 5.47 11.69 5.14
N LEU A 111 5.69 11.37 6.41
CA LEU A 111 6.21 12.32 7.38
C LEU A 111 7.67 12.68 7.06
N ARG A 112 8.01 13.96 7.27
CA ARG A 112 9.40 14.41 7.17
C ARG A 112 10.22 14.06 8.40
N ASN A 113 9.60 14.09 9.58
CA ASN A 113 10.21 13.74 10.87
C ASN A 113 9.40 12.62 11.50
N TYR A 114 10.05 11.55 11.91
CA TYR A 114 9.41 10.35 12.42
C TYR A 114 9.09 10.44 13.91
N TYR A 115 9.82 11.28 14.64
CA TYR A 115 9.62 11.43 16.08
C TYR A 115 9.64 12.89 16.53
N HIS A 116 9.09 13.12 17.70
CA HIS A 116 9.17 14.37 18.46
C HIS A 116 9.41 14.06 19.93
N LYS A 117 10.57 14.44 20.49
CA LYS A 117 10.99 14.05 21.84
C LYS A 117 10.93 12.52 22.00
N ASN A 118 10.10 12.04 22.93
CA ASN A 118 9.88 10.61 23.21
C ASN A 118 8.67 9.99 22.45
N ILE A 119 8.09 10.70 21.49
CA ILE A 119 6.91 10.25 20.75
C ILE A 119 7.33 9.88 19.33
N LEU A 120 7.11 8.63 18.95
CA LEU A 120 7.30 8.10 17.57
C LEU A 120 5.97 8.12 16.82
N ALA A 121 5.96 8.67 15.62
CA ALA A 121 4.90 8.42 14.65
C ALA A 121 5.12 7.04 14.02
N PHE A 122 4.06 6.23 13.88
CA PHE A 122 4.17 4.88 13.37
C PHE A 122 2.97 4.48 12.52
N GLY A 123 3.13 3.43 11.68
CA GLY A 123 2.06 2.92 10.84
C GLY A 123 1.57 3.94 9.81
N ASP A 124 0.26 4.00 9.56
CA ASP A 124 -0.36 4.93 8.60
C ASP A 124 -0.13 6.42 8.94
N LEU A 125 0.17 6.74 10.19
CA LEU A 125 0.58 8.09 10.57
C LEU A 125 1.94 8.43 9.98
N LEU A 126 2.87 7.48 9.96
CA LEU A 126 4.23 7.67 9.49
C LEU A 126 4.29 7.77 7.97
N HIS A 127 3.76 6.77 7.28
CA HIS A 127 3.71 6.72 5.83
C HIS A 127 2.47 5.99 5.32
N ARG A 128 1.91 6.52 4.26
CA ARG A 128 0.82 5.92 3.49
C ARG A 128 1.20 5.94 2.02
N VAL A 129 1.14 4.80 1.36
CA VAL A 129 1.45 4.65 -0.07
C VAL A 129 0.21 4.27 -0.85
N HIS A 130 0.27 4.40 -2.18
CA HIS A 130 -0.79 3.92 -3.05
C HIS A 130 -1.03 2.41 -2.81
N PRO A 131 -2.29 1.94 -2.71
CA PRO A 131 -2.61 0.53 -2.43
C PRO A 131 -2.31 -0.40 -3.62
N LEU A 132 -1.30 -0.09 -4.42
CA LEU A 132 -0.81 -0.95 -5.49
C LEU A 132 -0.23 -2.22 -4.86
N ALA A 133 -0.86 -3.36 -5.13
CA ALA A 133 -0.45 -4.68 -4.62
C ALA A 133 -0.32 -4.79 -3.07
N GLY A 134 -1.03 -3.95 -2.29
CA GLY A 134 -1.06 -4.06 -0.82
C GLY A 134 0.25 -3.70 -0.10
N GLN A 135 1.15 -3.00 -0.75
CA GLN A 135 2.52 -2.75 -0.25
C GLN A 135 2.60 -1.89 1.02
N GLY A 136 1.57 -1.08 1.33
CA GLY A 136 1.56 -0.27 2.55
C GLY A 136 1.69 -1.11 3.83
N PHE A 137 0.97 -2.22 3.91
CA PHE A 137 1.04 -3.12 5.05
C PHE A 137 2.43 -3.77 5.19
N ASN A 138 3.05 -4.17 4.09
CA ASN A 138 4.41 -4.74 4.10
C ASN A 138 5.46 -3.73 4.62
N MET A 139 5.30 -2.44 4.30
CA MET A 139 6.16 -1.39 4.87
C MET A 139 6.04 -1.34 6.39
N ILE A 140 4.81 -1.35 6.92
CA ILE A 140 4.58 -1.31 8.37
C ILE A 140 5.18 -2.54 9.07
N ILE A 141 5.06 -3.74 8.49
CA ILE A 141 5.68 -4.95 9.04
C ILE A 141 7.21 -4.85 9.08
N ARG A 142 7.83 -4.26 8.05
CA ARG A 142 9.28 -4.00 8.07
C ARG A 142 9.67 -3.01 9.16
N ASP A 143 8.91 -1.93 9.30
CA ASP A 143 9.14 -0.95 10.36
C ASP A 143 9.00 -1.56 11.76
N ILE A 144 8.02 -2.45 11.98
CA ILE A 144 7.87 -3.20 13.23
C ILE A 144 9.12 -4.03 13.50
N ARG A 145 9.59 -4.78 12.52
CA ARG A 145 10.79 -5.62 12.64
C ARG A 145 12.02 -4.77 12.99
N ASP A 146 12.22 -3.66 12.29
CA ASP A 146 13.38 -2.80 12.50
C ASP A 146 13.34 -2.10 13.87
N LEU A 147 12.19 -1.58 14.27
CA LEU A 147 12.01 -0.98 15.59
C LEU A 147 12.19 -2.00 16.71
N SER A 148 11.57 -3.19 16.57
CA SER A 148 11.70 -4.27 17.57
C SER A 148 13.15 -4.70 17.74
N LYS A 149 13.90 -4.81 16.63
CA LYS A 149 15.33 -5.15 16.70
C LYS A 149 16.12 -4.08 17.43
N ILE A 150 15.93 -2.80 17.13
CA ILE A 150 16.61 -1.70 17.80
C ILE A 150 16.33 -1.72 19.33
N ILE A 151 15.06 -1.91 19.69
CA ILE A 151 14.65 -1.98 21.11
C ILE A 151 15.31 -3.18 21.79
N GLN A 152 15.29 -4.36 21.15
CA GLN A 152 15.88 -5.57 21.70
C GLN A 152 17.40 -5.41 21.91
N ASP A 153 18.11 -4.90 20.89
CA ASP A 153 19.56 -4.66 20.98
C ASP A 153 19.92 -3.72 22.16
N LYS A 154 19.09 -2.68 22.42
CA LYS A 154 19.30 -1.77 23.56
C LYS A 154 19.02 -2.43 24.91
N ILE A 155 17.98 -3.25 25.00
CA ILE A 155 17.67 -4.00 26.24
C ILE A 155 18.79 -4.98 26.56
N GLU A 156 19.30 -5.72 25.57
CA GLU A 156 20.39 -6.69 25.76
C GLU A 156 21.68 -6.01 26.22
N LEU A 157 21.94 -4.77 25.82
CA LEU A 157 23.07 -3.96 26.23
C LEU A 157 22.84 -3.21 27.55
N GLY A 158 21.68 -3.34 28.19
CA GLY A 158 21.32 -2.61 29.41
C GLY A 158 21.17 -1.09 29.20
N ILE A 159 20.96 -0.63 27.96
CA ILE A 159 20.81 0.78 27.61
C ILE A 159 19.39 1.23 27.87
N GLN A 160 19.21 2.41 28.43
CA GLN A 160 17.90 2.99 28.69
C GLN A 160 17.14 3.22 27.39
N LEU A 161 15.82 2.91 27.40
CA LEU A 161 14.93 3.15 26.28
C LEU A 161 14.47 4.62 26.28
N ASP A 162 15.13 5.45 25.49
CA ASP A 162 14.88 6.88 25.37
C ASP A 162 14.72 7.33 23.88
N SER A 163 14.79 8.63 23.63
CA SER A 163 14.64 9.20 22.29
C SER A 163 15.73 8.80 21.30
N ILE A 164 16.88 8.30 21.78
CA ILE A 164 17.98 7.83 20.91
C ILE A 164 17.52 6.64 20.05
N ILE A 165 16.63 5.80 20.58
CA ILE A 165 16.01 4.69 19.84
C ILE A 165 15.21 5.22 18.64
N LEU A 166 14.48 6.30 18.85
CA LEU A 166 13.61 6.90 17.82
C LEU A 166 14.43 7.57 16.73
N GLU A 167 15.54 8.20 17.09
CA GLU A 167 16.51 8.76 16.14
C GLU A 167 17.17 7.65 15.33
N GLU A 168 17.59 6.57 15.95
CA GLU A 168 18.20 5.42 15.29
C GLU A 168 17.20 4.77 14.31
N PHE A 169 15.95 4.61 14.73
CA PHE A 169 14.88 4.12 13.85
C PHE A 169 14.65 5.03 12.64
N GLU A 170 14.53 6.35 12.85
CA GLU A 170 14.39 7.31 11.73
C GLU A 170 15.58 7.21 10.78
N ARG A 171 16.80 7.23 11.27
CA ARG A 171 18.02 7.16 10.46
C ARG A 171 18.11 5.87 9.65
N LYS A 172 17.73 4.74 10.25
CA LYS A 172 17.75 3.43 9.60
C LYS A 172 16.70 3.28 8.51
N THR A 173 15.48 3.75 8.74
CA THR A 173 14.33 3.40 7.91
C THR A 173 13.91 4.50 6.93
N LYS A 174 14.21 5.77 7.20
CA LYS A 174 13.69 6.92 6.44
C LYS A 174 14.04 6.88 4.96
N ASN A 175 15.29 6.63 4.63
CA ASN A 175 15.74 6.61 3.23
C ASN A 175 15.13 5.44 2.46
N SER A 176 15.08 4.25 3.06
CA SER A 176 14.48 3.07 2.44
C SER A 176 12.98 3.23 2.23
N ASN A 177 12.27 3.77 3.22
CA ASN A 177 10.84 4.06 3.13
C ASN A 177 10.54 5.12 2.07
N PHE A 178 11.36 6.18 1.98
CA PHE A 178 11.22 7.20 0.95
C PHE A 178 11.44 6.64 -0.46
N ILE A 179 12.50 5.86 -0.67
CA ILE A 179 12.77 5.22 -1.96
C ILE A 179 11.64 4.26 -2.34
N PHE A 180 11.16 3.47 -1.38
CA PHE A 180 10.08 2.52 -1.61
C PHE A 180 8.76 3.24 -1.99
N SER A 181 8.38 4.27 -1.23
CA SER A 181 7.18 5.07 -1.52
C SER A 181 7.23 5.68 -2.92
N ASN A 182 8.37 6.27 -3.29
CA ASN A 182 8.54 6.85 -4.63
C ASN A 182 8.57 5.76 -5.72
N GLY A 183 9.10 4.57 -5.44
CA GLY A 183 9.07 3.43 -6.34
C GLY A 183 7.65 2.96 -6.64
N VAL A 184 6.79 2.86 -5.63
CA VAL A 184 5.35 2.54 -5.79
C VAL A 184 4.66 3.62 -6.62
N ASP A 185 4.93 4.89 -6.32
CA ASP A 185 4.39 6.03 -7.07
C ASP A 185 4.84 6.03 -8.52
N PHE A 186 6.11 5.74 -8.78
CA PHE A 186 6.66 5.65 -10.12
C PHE A 186 5.98 4.55 -10.95
N ILE A 187 5.80 3.37 -10.37
CA ILE A 187 5.07 2.27 -11.02
C ILE A 187 3.64 2.71 -11.36
N TYR A 188 2.95 3.35 -10.41
CA TYR A 188 1.60 3.87 -10.64
C TYR A 188 1.55 4.89 -11.78
N GLU A 189 2.50 5.85 -11.84
CA GLU A 189 2.59 6.85 -12.92
C GLU A 189 2.90 6.21 -14.28
N LEU A 190 3.77 5.20 -14.33
CA LEU A 190 4.04 4.46 -15.56
C LEU A 190 2.77 3.80 -16.11
N PHE A 191 1.95 3.18 -15.26
CA PHE A 191 0.67 2.61 -15.69
C PHE A 191 -0.30 3.68 -16.22
N ASN A 192 -0.35 4.84 -15.58
CA ASN A 192 -1.20 5.94 -16.03
C ASN A 192 -0.72 6.56 -17.36
N PHE A 193 0.59 6.61 -17.58
CA PHE A 193 1.17 7.10 -18.83
C PHE A 193 0.87 6.17 -20.00
N ASP A 194 1.01 4.86 -19.82
CA ASP A 194 0.70 3.84 -20.83
C ASP A 194 -0.76 3.92 -21.30
N LYS A 195 -1.69 4.19 -20.36
CA LYS A 195 -3.10 4.43 -20.67
C LYS A 195 -3.33 5.66 -21.56
N LYS A 196 -2.63 6.76 -21.28
CA LYS A 196 -2.81 8.03 -22.01
C LYS A 196 -2.28 7.96 -23.43
N THR A 197 -1.17 7.28 -23.65
CA THR A 197 -0.48 7.25 -24.95
C THR A 197 -1.02 6.18 -25.89
N LYS A 198 -1.89 5.27 -25.43
CA LYS A 198 -2.33 4.06 -26.18
C LYS A 198 -1.17 3.25 -26.77
N ASN A 199 0.02 3.47 -26.28
CA ASN A 199 1.26 2.92 -26.81
C ASN A 199 1.61 1.66 -26.03
N GLN A 200 1.42 0.50 -26.62
CA GLN A 200 1.70 -0.81 -26.00
C GLN A 200 3.20 -1.06 -25.69
N ASN A 201 4.05 -0.05 -25.85
CA ASN A 201 5.50 -0.21 -25.68
C ASN A 201 5.89 -0.42 -24.20
N LEU A 202 5.21 0.24 -23.26
CA LEU A 202 5.45 0.03 -21.83
C LEU A 202 4.92 -1.33 -21.35
N SER A 203 3.77 -1.77 -21.85
CA SER A 203 3.29 -3.13 -21.57
C SER A 203 4.19 -4.20 -22.17
N LYS A 204 4.85 -3.93 -23.30
CA LYS A 204 5.94 -4.80 -23.84
C LYS A 204 7.17 -4.79 -22.95
N ILE A 205 7.60 -3.62 -22.47
CA ILE A 205 8.72 -3.47 -21.53
C ILE A 205 8.42 -4.22 -20.24
N LEU A 206 7.23 -4.04 -19.64
CA LEU A 206 6.81 -4.77 -18.45
C LEU A 206 6.73 -6.29 -18.68
N LYS A 207 6.30 -6.75 -19.87
CA LYS A 207 6.38 -8.18 -20.25
C LYS A 207 7.80 -8.69 -20.34
N ILE A 208 8.73 -7.87 -20.84
CA ILE A 208 10.18 -8.22 -20.90
C ILE A 208 10.75 -8.28 -19.50
N PHE A 209 10.43 -7.29 -18.63
CA PHE A 209 10.82 -7.29 -17.22
C PHE A 209 10.22 -8.48 -16.47
N GLY A 210 8.95 -8.82 -16.70
CA GLY A 210 8.28 -9.97 -16.08
C GLY A 210 8.85 -11.33 -16.53
N LYS A 211 9.46 -11.43 -17.72
CA LYS A 211 10.15 -12.63 -18.20
C LYS A 211 11.56 -12.81 -17.64
N ASN A 212 12.17 -11.73 -17.14
CA ASN A 212 13.50 -11.80 -16.54
C ASN A 212 13.39 -12.23 -15.07
N LYS A 213 13.51 -13.55 -14.82
CA LYS A 213 13.43 -14.15 -13.48
C LYS A 213 14.36 -13.50 -12.45
N LYS A 214 15.57 -13.08 -12.83
CA LYS A 214 16.52 -12.43 -11.90
C LYS A 214 16.00 -11.06 -11.45
N LEU A 215 15.52 -10.25 -12.40
CA LEU A 215 14.99 -8.92 -12.11
C LEU A 215 13.69 -9.02 -11.29
N MET A 216 12.81 -9.96 -11.66
CA MET A 216 11.56 -10.20 -10.93
C MET A 216 11.84 -10.67 -9.50
N ASN A 217 12.77 -11.60 -9.31
CA ASN A 217 13.19 -12.05 -7.98
C ASN A 217 13.79 -10.90 -7.16
N SER A 218 14.56 -10.01 -7.78
CA SER A 218 15.09 -8.81 -7.10
C SER A 218 13.96 -7.85 -6.69
N ILE A 219 12.96 -7.63 -7.55
CA ILE A 219 11.80 -6.80 -7.24
C ILE A 219 10.95 -7.44 -6.12
N ILE A 220 10.72 -8.75 -6.19
CA ILE A 220 9.99 -9.50 -5.15
C ILE A 220 10.78 -9.43 -3.84
N LYS A 221 12.07 -9.73 -3.85
CA LYS A 221 12.93 -9.64 -2.67
C LYS A 221 12.91 -8.23 -2.07
N TYR A 222 12.96 -7.21 -2.92
CA TYR A 222 12.87 -5.81 -2.49
C TYR A 222 11.50 -5.47 -1.90
N ALA A 223 10.42 -5.98 -2.49
CA ALA A 223 9.06 -5.80 -1.96
C ALA A 223 8.87 -6.50 -0.61
N ASP A 224 9.49 -7.67 -0.40
CA ASP A 224 9.38 -8.46 0.82
C ASP A 224 10.34 -7.99 1.92
N SER A 225 11.60 -7.70 1.58
CA SER A 225 12.68 -7.50 2.54
C SER A 225 13.18 -6.05 2.64
N GLY A 226 12.89 -5.20 1.64
CA GLY A 226 13.44 -3.85 1.54
C GLY A 226 14.88 -3.81 0.99
N LEU A 227 15.52 -2.62 1.08
CA LEU A 227 16.90 -2.39 0.58
C LEU A 227 18.01 -3.02 1.43
N ASN A 228 17.70 -3.42 2.65
CA ASN A 228 18.67 -3.90 3.62
C ASN A 228 18.61 -5.43 3.74
N THR A 229 19.25 -6.12 2.82
CA THR A 229 19.63 -7.53 2.96
C THR A 229 21.09 -7.69 2.64
#